data_cae507a7e700a2bf2a44a59881cd0e4d
#
_entry.id   cae507a7e700a2bf2a44a59881cd0e4d
#
_cell.length_a   1.000
_cell.length_b   1.000
_cell.length_c   1.000
_cell.angle_alpha   90.00
_cell.angle_beta   90.00
_cell.angle_gamma   90.00
#
_symmetry.space_group_name_H-M   'P 1'
#
loop_
_entity.id
_entity.type
_entity.pdbx_description
1 polymer ?
#
loop_
_entity_poly.entity_id
_entity_poly.type
_entity_poly.pdbx_seq_one_letter_code
_entity_poly.pdbx_strand_id
1 'polypeptide(L)'
;MKLIAHRGWSPGPGENSLAAFARAARDGRISGVEFDVCLAADSDTLVVSHDPPRHVENALTLDAALSLLSPTDLELFVEVKETGVVSRVIERLVASNVARRSVVFAFAAVARSFPWEGARPVRLGIIVMYPWNLNRAVRRYAPDVLLLGWDARAWTRVAFRAWWSIFSLEQLARRHHVPVVVGIVQRMDDLHWLSRQRLYGAVADVDRTIGRSARPD
;
A
#
# COMPACT_ATOMS: atom_id res chain seq x y z
N MET A 1 -9.75 -11.94 3.21
CA MET A 1 -9.15 -10.77 2.55
C MET A 1 -8.81 -9.76 3.64
N LYS A 2 -7.56 -9.30 3.72
CA LYS A 2 -7.11 -8.28 4.67
C LYS A 2 -7.60 -6.90 4.23
N LEU A 3 -7.99 -6.06 5.18
CA LEU A 3 -8.31 -4.66 4.94
C LEU A 3 -7.10 -3.81 5.35
N ILE A 4 -6.57 -3.05 4.39
CA ILE A 4 -5.40 -2.20 4.55
C ILE A 4 -5.88 -0.76 4.45
N ALA A 5 -5.64 0.03 5.50
CA ALA A 5 -6.10 1.41 5.56
C ALA A 5 -5.16 2.30 4.73
N HIS A 6 -5.69 2.90 3.65
CA HIS A 6 -4.99 3.83 2.79
C HIS A 6 -4.55 5.07 3.59
N ARG A 7 -3.26 5.39 3.58
CA ARG A 7 -2.64 6.49 4.31
C ARG A 7 -3.01 6.55 5.80
N GLY A 8 -3.16 5.36 6.39
CA GLY A 8 -3.60 5.18 7.77
C GLY A 8 -5.11 5.26 7.95
N TRP A 9 -5.75 6.38 7.63
CA TRP A 9 -7.21 6.56 7.70
C TRP A 9 -7.66 7.67 6.76
N SER A 10 -7.91 7.33 5.52
CA SER A 10 -8.30 8.29 4.49
C SER A 10 -9.76 8.09 4.01
N PRO A 11 -10.34 9.08 3.30
CA PRO A 11 -9.75 10.39 3.02
C PRO A 11 -9.92 11.36 4.20
N GLY A 12 -9.04 12.34 4.27
CA GLY A 12 -9.20 13.43 5.24
C GLY A 12 -7.92 14.22 5.48
N PRO A 13 -8.03 15.38 6.13
CA PRO A 13 -6.88 16.25 6.39
C PRO A 13 -5.82 15.63 7.32
N GLY A 14 -6.11 14.49 7.90
CA GLY A 14 -5.19 13.78 8.79
C GLY A 14 -4.57 12.53 8.16
N GLU A 15 -4.72 12.28 6.84
CA GLU A 15 -4.05 11.15 6.19
C GLU A 15 -2.51 11.26 6.29
N ASN A 16 -1.81 10.12 6.25
CA ASN A 16 -0.36 10.07 6.45
C ASN A 16 0.11 10.74 7.76
N SER A 17 -0.65 10.57 8.84
CA SER A 17 -0.38 11.17 10.16
C SER A 17 -0.37 10.15 11.29
N LEU A 18 0.26 10.51 12.41
CA LEU A 18 0.22 9.68 13.63
C LEU A 18 -1.21 9.42 14.10
N ALA A 19 -2.11 10.41 13.99
CA ALA A 19 -3.51 10.26 14.37
C ALA A 19 -4.24 9.23 13.50
N ALA A 20 -4.00 9.25 12.17
CA ALA A 20 -4.57 8.28 11.24
C ALA A 20 -4.07 6.85 11.54
N PHE A 21 -2.77 6.69 11.77
CA PHE A 21 -2.17 5.39 12.11
C PHE A 21 -2.67 4.87 13.46
N ALA A 22 -2.74 5.74 14.48
CA ALA A 22 -3.28 5.35 15.78
C ALA A 22 -4.76 4.95 15.71
N ARG A 23 -5.54 5.60 14.84
CA ARG A 23 -6.94 5.22 14.59
C ARG A 23 -7.02 3.85 13.92
N ALA A 24 -6.25 3.61 12.87
CA ALA A 24 -6.18 2.31 12.22
C ALA A 24 -5.77 1.18 13.19
N ALA A 25 -4.79 1.44 14.05
CA ALA A 25 -4.30 0.47 15.01
C ALA A 25 -5.34 0.05 16.08
N ARG A 26 -6.31 0.94 16.37
CA ARG A 26 -7.39 0.65 17.33
C ARG A 26 -8.59 -0.07 16.71
N ASP A 27 -8.71 -0.07 15.39
CA ASP A 27 -9.84 -0.69 14.70
C ASP A 27 -9.52 -2.14 14.34
N GLY A 28 -10.08 -3.09 15.07
CA GLY A 28 -9.85 -4.51 14.88
C GLY A 28 -10.24 -5.08 13.51
N ARG A 29 -10.89 -4.27 12.64
CA ARG A 29 -11.17 -4.64 11.25
C ARG A 29 -9.98 -4.40 10.33
N ILE A 30 -9.04 -3.54 10.73
CA ILE A 30 -7.86 -3.16 9.95
C ILE A 30 -6.73 -4.16 10.20
N SER A 31 -6.21 -4.73 9.14
CA SER A 31 -5.10 -5.71 9.18
C SER A 31 -3.74 -5.09 8.83
N GLY A 32 -3.75 -3.90 8.26
CA GLY A 32 -2.53 -3.20 7.86
C GLY A 32 -2.79 -1.74 7.52
N VAL A 33 -1.72 -0.98 7.42
CA VAL A 33 -1.74 0.41 6.96
C VAL A 33 -0.87 0.56 5.72
N GLU A 34 -1.36 1.34 4.79
CA GLU A 34 -0.58 1.79 3.65
C GLU A 34 -0.19 3.25 3.88
N PHE A 35 1.01 3.63 3.48
CA PHE A 35 1.49 5.01 3.52
C PHE A 35 2.61 5.27 2.51
N ASP A 36 2.71 6.52 2.13
CA ASP A 36 3.67 7.03 1.15
C ASP A 36 4.96 7.46 1.81
N VAL A 37 6.12 7.19 1.21
CA VAL A 37 7.43 7.64 1.68
C VAL A 37 8.19 8.36 0.56
N CYS A 38 8.66 9.57 0.85
CA CYS A 38 9.51 10.38 -0.02
C CYS A 38 10.57 11.12 0.82
N LEU A 39 11.42 11.92 0.16
CA LEU A 39 12.30 12.89 0.82
C LEU A 39 11.59 14.23 1.01
N ALA A 40 11.93 14.94 2.06
CA ALA A 40 11.61 16.35 2.13
C ALA A 40 12.48 17.13 1.13
N ALA A 41 11.92 18.16 0.47
CA ALA A 41 12.61 18.87 -0.59
C ALA A 41 13.87 19.63 -0.13
N ASP A 42 13.93 19.97 1.14
CA ASP A 42 15.03 20.73 1.76
C ASP A 42 16.01 19.87 2.58
N SER A 43 15.81 18.56 2.62
CA SER A 43 16.66 17.67 3.43
C SER A 43 16.65 16.22 2.92
N ASP A 44 17.65 15.46 3.35
CA ASP A 44 17.75 14.02 3.14
C ASP A 44 16.85 13.19 4.08
N THR A 45 15.86 13.80 4.73
CA THR A 45 15.02 13.11 5.70
C THR A 45 13.89 12.36 5.01
N LEU A 46 13.73 11.08 5.33
CA LEU A 46 12.57 10.29 4.89
C LEU A 46 11.32 10.73 5.66
N VAL A 47 10.30 11.12 4.92
CA VAL A 47 9.02 11.59 5.45
C VAL A 47 7.86 10.79 4.92
N VAL A 48 6.78 10.76 5.68
CA VAL A 48 5.52 10.11 5.30
C VAL A 48 4.63 11.15 4.64
N SER A 49 4.66 11.18 3.32
CA SER A 49 3.89 12.13 2.50
C SER A 49 3.73 11.60 1.09
N HIS A 50 2.57 11.90 0.46
CA HIS A 50 2.34 11.57 -0.95
C HIS A 50 3.21 12.41 -1.89
N ASP A 51 3.31 13.70 -1.60
CA ASP A 51 4.13 14.63 -2.34
C ASP A 51 5.26 15.16 -1.45
N PRO A 52 6.48 15.39 -1.97
CA PRO A 52 7.59 15.93 -1.19
C PRO A 52 7.21 17.27 -0.53
N PRO A 53 7.20 17.36 0.82
CA PRO A 53 6.96 18.63 1.49
C PRO A 53 8.15 19.56 1.27
N ARG A 54 7.89 20.87 1.20
CA ARG A 54 8.96 21.86 1.02
C ARG A 54 9.93 21.89 2.18
N HIS A 55 9.41 21.71 3.40
CA HIS A 55 10.16 21.78 4.65
C HIS A 55 9.88 20.53 5.50
N VAL A 56 10.94 19.90 6.00
CA VAL A 56 10.87 18.68 6.81
C VAL A 56 10.06 18.88 8.09
N GLU A 57 10.09 20.06 8.67
CA GLU A 57 9.36 20.43 9.90
C GLU A 57 7.83 20.33 9.76
N ASN A 58 7.33 20.38 8.55
CA ASN A 58 5.89 20.31 8.23
C ASN A 58 5.42 18.89 7.91
N ALA A 59 6.27 17.88 8.08
CA ALA A 59 5.96 16.51 7.72
C ALA A 59 6.23 15.52 8.85
N LEU A 60 5.49 14.41 8.83
CA LEU A 60 5.76 13.26 9.69
C LEU A 60 7.00 12.55 9.18
N THR A 61 8.05 12.39 10.00
CA THR A 61 9.20 11.58 9.63
C THR A 61 8.87 10.10 9.63
N LEU A 62 9.55 9.31 8.78
CA LEU A 62 9.39 7.86 8.76
C LEU A 62 9.70 7.24 10.14
N ASP A 63 10.75 7.72 10.81
CA ASP A 63 11.13 7.22 12.13
C ASP A 63 10.04 7.45 13.19
N ALA A 64 9.39 8.61 13.17
CA ALA A 64 8.27 8.90 14.07
C ALA A 64 7.04 8.00 13.78
N ALA A 65 6.74 7.78 12.51
CA ALA A 65 5.67 6.85 12.11
C ALA A 65 5.98 5.42 12.57
N LEU A 66 7.22 4.94 12.34
CA LEU A 66 7.63 3.60 12.75
C LEU A 66 7.65 3.42 14.26
N SER A 67 7.99 4.46 15.04
CA SER A 67 7.92 4.42 16.50
C SER A 67 6.50 4.15 17.02
N LEU A 68 5.48 4.68 16.35
CA LEU A 68 4.08 4.40 16.68
C LEU A 68 3.63 3.04 16.17
N LEU A 69 4.07 2.64 14.98
CA LEU A 69 3.59 1.43 14.33
C LEU A 69 4.31 0.16 14.82
N SER A 70 5.56 0.25 15.30
CA SER A 70 6.35 -0.93 15.70
C SER A 70 5.69 -1.78 16.82
N PRO A 71 5.01 -1.22 17.84
CA PRO A 71 4.35 -2.02 18.86
C PRO A 71 3.00 -2.60 18.41
N THR A 72 2.53 -2.36 17.19
CA THR A 72 1.27 -2.89 16.66
C THR A 72 1.49 -4.18 15.87
N ASP A 73 0.41 -4.94 15.62
CA ASP A 73 0.43 -6.12 14.75
C ASP A 73 0.06 -5.81 13.28
N LEU A 74 -0.10 -4.52 12.93
CA LEU A 74 -0.48 -4.10 11.58
C LEU A 74 0.61 -4.44 10.56
N GLU A 75 0.22 -4.98 9.41
CA GLU A 75 1.11 -5.06 8.26
C GLU A 75 1.36 -3.66 7.68
N LEU A 76 2.59 -3.38 7.27
CA LEU A 76 2.99 -2.10 6.73
C LEU A 76 3.16 -2.18 5.21
N PHE A 77 2.37 -1.41 4.47
CA PHE A 77 2.46 -1.27 3.03
C PHE A 77 3.07 0.08 2.70
N VAL A 78 4.35 0.09 2.35
CA VAL A 78 5.14 1.31 2.18
C VAL A 78 5.34 1.59 0.70
N GLU A 79 4.64 2.60 0.17
CA GLU A 79 4.85 3.08 -1.20
C GLU A 79 6.04 4.03 -1.25
N VAL A 80 7.09 3.64 -1.97
CA VAL A 80 8.26 4.50 -2.21
C VAL A 80 8.00 5.35 -3.45
N LYS A 81 8.06 6.68 -3.28
CA LYS A 81 7.75 7.64 -4.35
C LYS A 81 8.95 8.01 -5.21
N GLU A 82 10.18 7.78 -4.73
CA GLU A 82 11.39 8.23 -5.38
C GLU A 82 12.42 7.12 -5.58
N THR A 83 13.21 7.25 -6.63
CA THR A 83 14.36 6.36 -6.85
C THR A 83 15.49 6.67 -5.86
N GLY A 84 16.30 5.66 -5.52
CA GLY A 84 17.48 5.83 -4.67
C GLY A 84 17.25 5.81 -3.17
N VAL A 85 15.99 5.85 -2.69
CA VAL A 85 15.70 5.85 -1.24
C VAL A 85 15.30 4.49 -0.68
N VAL A 86 15.04 3.51 -1.53
CA VAL A 86 14.49 2.20 -1.11
C VAL A 86 15.37 1.49 -0.08
N SER A 87 16.70 1.49 -0.24
CA SER A 87 17.62 0.84 0.71
C SER A 87 17.52 1.47 2.10
N ARG A 88 17.44 2.80 2.16
CA ARG A 88 17.27 3.53 3.43
C ARG A 88 15.91 3.25 4.08
N VAL A 89 14.84 3.14 3.28
CA VAL A 89 13.51 2.73 3.80
C VAL A 89 13.59 1.33 4.39
N ILE A 90 14.20 0.36 3.69
CA ILE A 90 14.37 -1.01 4.17
C ILE A 90 15.21 -1.03 5.47
N GLU A 91 16.31 -0.28 5.54
CA GLU A 91 17.15 -0.17 6.75
C GLU A 91 16.34 0.33 7.95
N ARG A 92 15.48 1.36 7.77
CA ARG A 92 14.61 1.86 8.84
C ARG A 92 13.58 0.82 9.30
N LEU A 93 12.96 0.08 8.36
CA LEU A 93 12.04 -1.00 8.68
C LEU A 93 12.72 -2.15 9.47
N VAL A 94 13.96 -2.47 9.11
CA VAL A 94 14.77 -3.48 9.84
C VAL A 94 15.11 -2.98 11.24
N ALA A 95 15.63 -1.76 11.36
CA ALA A 95 16.00 -1.15 12.63
C ALA A 95 14.80 -1.02 13.60
N SER A 96 13.60 -0.82 13.07
CA SER A 96 12.35 -0.76 13.84
C SER A 96 11.71 -2.13 14.10
N ASN A 97 12.37 -3.23 13.71
CA ASN A 97 11.89 -4.62 13.89
C ASN A 97 10.51 -4.91 13.25
N VAL A 98 10.19 -4.22 12.14
CA VAL A 98 8.91 -4.39 11.42
C VAL A 98 9.08 -5.00 10.03
N ALA A 99 10.30 -5.26 9.59
CA ALA A 99 10.64 -5.68 8.23
C ALA A 99 9.84 -6.92 7.76
N ARG A 100 9.70 -7.95 8.60
CA ARG A 100 9.00 -9.21 8.24
C ARG A 100 7.52 -9.03 7.90
N ARG A 101 6.88 -8.02 8.46
CA ARG A 101 5.47 -7.69 8.20
C ARG A 101 5.30 -6.48 7.27
N SER A 102 6.37 -6.04 6.62
CA SER A 102 6.38 -4.93 5.68
C SER A 102 6.40 -5.40 4.23
N VAL A 103 5.67 -4.66 3.39
CA VAL A 103 5.72 -4.71 1.93
C VAL A 103 6.19 -3.35 1.45
N VAL A 104 7.36 -3.28 0.81
CA VAL A 104 7.86 -2.07 0.17
C VAL A 104 7.54 -2.16 -1.32
N PHE A 105 6.84 -1.19 -1.85
CA PHE A 105 6.35 -1.26 -3.22
C PHE A 105 6.39 0.10 -3.92
N ALA A 106 6.28 0.09 -5.25
CA ALA A 106 6.24 1.30 -6.06
C ALA A 106 5.68 1.02 -7.46
N PHE A 107 5.44 2.09 -8.20
CA PHE A 107 5.27 2.04 -9.65
C PHE A 107 6.57 1.64 -10.36
N ALA A 108 6.45 1.06 -11.55
CA ALA A 108 7.57 0.52 -12.33
C ALA A 108 8.74 1.49 -12.51
N ALA A 109 8.50 2.81 -12.55
CA ALA A 109 9.55 3.82 -12.68
C ALA A 109 10.51 3.82 -11.49
N VAL A 110 9.98 3.69 -10.28
CA VAL A 110 10.75 3.65 -9.02
C VAL A 110 11.19 2.22 -8.71
N ALA A 111 10.31 1.24 -8.90
CA ALA A 111 10.58 -0.16 -8.63
C ALA A 111 11.78 -0.74 -9.39
N ARG A 112 12.20 -0.12 -10.48
CA ARG A 112 13.45 -0.50 -11.19
C ARG A 112 14.70 -0.41 -10.34
N SER A 113 14.71 0.42 -9.31
CA SER A 113 15.82 0.62 -8.37
C SER A 113 15.78 -0.32 -7.17
N PHE A 114 14.76 -1.17 -7.05
CA PHE A 114 14.60 -2.07 -5.91
C PHE A 114 15.60 -3.24 -5.98
N PRO A 115 16.04 -3.78 -4.81
CA PRO A 115 16.93 -4.93 -4.74
C PRO A 115 16.14 -6.22 -4.97
N TRP A 116 15.80 -6.50 -6.23
CA TRP A 116 14.99 -7.66 -6.61
C TRP A 116 15.69 -9.00 -6.47
N GLU A 117 17.03 -9.00 -6.40
CA GLU A 117 17.86 -10.20 -6.30
C GLU A 117 18.30 -10.46 -4.86
N GLY A 118 18.54 -11.74 -4.54
CA GLY A 118 19.04 -12.17 -3.24
C GLY A 118 17.99 -12.25 -2.13
N ALA A 119 18.45 -12.50 -0.91
CA ALA A 119 17.61 -12.56 0.29
C ALA A 119 17.17 -11.15 0.70
N ARG A 120 15.88 -11.01 0.97
CA ARG A 120 15.26 -9.74 1.28
C ARG A 120 14.67 -9.74 2.70
N PRO A 121 14.97 -8.74 3.53
CA PRO A 121 14.39 -8.64 4.87
C PRO A 121 12.91 -8.24 4.85
N VAL A 122 12.45 -7.62 3.75
CA VAL A 122 11.07 -7.18 3.51
C VAL A 122 10.49 -7.88 2.28
N ARG A 123 9.17 -7.89 2.14
CA ARG A 123 8.51 -8.26 0.88
C ARG A 123 8.58 -7.08 -0.09
N LEU A 124 8.90 -7.35 -1.36
CA LEU A 124 8.90 -6.32 -2.41
C LEU A 124 7.68 -6.47 -3.32
N GLY A 125 6.99 -5.36 -3.54
CA GLY A 125 5.82 -5.28 -4.38
C GLY A 125 5.99 -4.36 -5.59
N ILE A 126 5.12 -4.57 -6.60
CA ILE A 126 5.04 -3.68 -7.77
C ILE A 126 3.58 -3.35 -8.09
N ILE A 127 3.34 -2.07 -8.39
CA ILE A 127 2.04 -1.60 -8.87
C ILE A 127 1.93 -1.86 -10.37
N VAL A 128 0.87 -2.57 -10.76
CA VAL A 128 0.53 -2.85 -12.16
C VAL A 128 -0.90 -2.40 -12.44
N MET A 129 -1.03 -1.25 -13.13
CA MET A 129 -2.34 -0.66 -13.42
C MET A 129 -3.08 -1.37 -14.56
N TYR A 130 -2.37 -1.97 -15.51
CA TYR A 130 -2.98 -2.55 -16.70
C TYR A 130 -2.66 -4.04 -16.83
N PRO A 131 -3.67 -4.89 -17.11
CA PRO A 131 -3.50 -6.34 -17.12
C PRO A 131 -2.49 -6.83 -18.17
N TRP A 132 -2.33 -6.15 -19.30
CA TRP A 132 -1.34 -6.53 -20.33
C TRP A 132 0.11 -6.35 -19.90
N ASN A 133 0.39 -5.52 -18.89
CA ASN A 133 1.73 -5.34 -18.32
C ASN A 133 2.09 -6.39 -17.26
N LEU A 134 1.12 -7.16 -16.79
CA LEU A 134 1.25 -8.02 -15.63
C LEU A 134 2.27 -9.13 -15.83
N ASN A 135 2.15 -9.89 -16.92
CA ASN A 135 3.10 -10.97 -17.22
C ASN A 135 4.55 -10.46 -17.36
N ARG A 136 4.71 -9.27 -17.93
CA ARG A 136 6.03 -8.63 -18.05
C ARG A 136 6.57 -8.23 -16.67
N ALA A 137 5.75 -7.65 -15.82
CA ALA A 137 6.14 -7.24 -14.47
C ALA A 137 6.54 -8.46 -13.63
N VAL A 138 5.74 -9.51 -13.61
CA VAL A 138 6.03 -10.74 -12.87
C VAL A 138 7.34 -11.39 -13.34
N ARG A 139 7.54 -11.54 -14.66
CA ARG A 139 8.77 -12.13 -15.18
C ARG A 139 10.01 -11.30 -14.90
N ARG A 140 9.89 -9.96 -14.93
CA ARG A 140 11.02 -9.05 -14.76
C ARG A 140 11.46 -8.91 -13.33
N TYR A 141 10.50 -8.83 -12.41
CA TYR A 141 10.75 -8.43 -11.03
C TYR A 141 10.59 -9.57 -10.02
N ALA A 142 9.93 -10.68 -10.38
CA ALA A 142 9.57 -11.75 -9.45
C ALA A 142 9.09 -11.19 -8.09
N PRO A 143 8.04 -10.34 -8.06
CA PRO A 143 7.63 -9.63 -6.86
C PRO A 143 7.03 -10.58 -5.84
N ASP A 144 7.19 -10.24 -4.55
CA ASP A 144 6.55 -10.98 -3.45
C ASP A 144 5.07 -10.61 -3.30
N VAL A 145 4.65 -9.45 -3.83
CA VAL A 145 3.26 -8.96 -3.82
C VAL A 145 2.96 -8.20 -5.11
N LEU A 146 1.81 -8.48 -5.72
CA LEU A 146 1.27 -7.68 -6.82
C LEU A 146 0.23 -6.70 -6.28
N LEU A 147 0.41 -5.42 -6.58
CA LEU A 147 -0.58 -4.39 -6.30
C LEU A 147 -1.27 -4.00 -7.60
N LEU A 148 -2.58 -4.18 -7.65
CA LEU A 148 -3.41 -3.89 -8.81
C LEU A 148 -4.43 -2.80 -8.45
N GLY A 149 -4.91 -2.08 -9.45
CA GLY A 149 -5.91 -1.06 -9.17
C GLY A 149 -6.34 -0.30 -10.40
N TRP A 150 -7.00 0.81 -10.17
CA TRP A 150 -7.47 1.77 -11.16
C TRP A 150 -7.08 3.18 -10.72
N ASP A 151 -7.03 4.09 -11.67
CA ASP A 151 -6.76 5.52 -11.40
C ASP A 151 -8.06 6.30 -11.10
N ALA A 152 -7.93 7.61 -10.90
CA ALA A 152 -9.05 8.50 -10.56
C ALA A 152 -10.13 8.61 -11.65
N ARG A 153 -9.89 8.12 -12.87
CA ARG A 153 -10.85 8.17 -13.98
C ARG A 153 -11.94 7.12 -13.78
N ALA A 154 -13.20 7.53 -13.80
CA ALA A 154 -14.35 6.64 -13.52
C ALA A 154 -14.39 5.39 -14.42
N TRP A 155 -14.00 5.51 -15.70
CA TRP A 155 -14.03 4.40 -16.63
C TRP A 155 -12.98 3.30 -16.32
N THR A 156 -11.82 3.67 -15.72
CA THR A 156 -10.77 2.68 -15.39
C THR A 156 -11.24 1.71 -14.32
N ARG A 157 -12.04 2.17 -13.35
CA ARG A 157 -12.69 1.30 -12.35
C ARG A 157 -13.67 0.33 -13.01
N VAL A 158 -14.51 0.82 -13.93
CA VAL A 158 -15.46 -0.04 -14.65
C VAL A 158 -14.74 -1.06 -15.51
N ALA A 159 -13.72 -0.64 -16.25
CA ALA A 159 -12.88 -1.51 -17.06
C ALA A 159 -12.15 -2.56 -16.21
N PHE A 160 -11.62 -2.18 -15.05
CA PHE A 160 -10.99 -3.10 -14.11
C PHE A 160 -11.98 -4.17 -13.64
N ARG A 161 -13.17 -3.78 -13.20
CA ARG A 161 -14.20 -4.74 -12.77
C ARG A 161 -14.65 -5.65 -13.89
N ALA A 162 -14.91 -5.13 -15.09
CA ALA A 162 -15.32 -5.92 -16.25
C ALA A 162 -14.24 -6.94 -16.61
N TRP A 163 -12.98 -6.52 -16.70
CA TRP A 163 -11.86 -7.39 -17.00
C TRP A 163 -11.74 -8.53 -15.99
N TRP A 164 -11.70 -8.21 -14.69
CA TRP A 164 -11.50 -9.19 -13.64
C TRP A 164 -12.77 -9.96 -13.23
N SER A 165 -13.91 -9.62 -13.81
CA SER A 165 -15.11 -10.48 -13.77
C SER A 165 -15.05 -11.59 -14.83
N ILE A 166 -14.32 -11.36 -15.93
CA ILE A 166 -14.06 -12.36 -16.97
C ILE A 166 -12.83 -13.22 -16.59
N PHE A 167 -11.75 -12.54 -16.16
CA PHE A 167 -10.49 -13.17 -15.77
C PHE A 167 -10.34 -13.13 -14.26
N SER A 168 -10.34 -14.28 -13.60
CA SER A 168 -10.31 -14.36 -12.13
C SER A 168 -9.00 -13.84 -11.53
N LEU A 169 -9.09 -12.89 -10.60
CA LEU A 169 -7.96 -12.42 -9.78
C LEU A 169 -7.38 -13.56 -8.93
N GLU A 170 -8.23 -14.47 -8.43
CA GLU A 170 -7.78 -15.64 -7.69
C GLU A 170 -6.93 -16.58 -8.57
N GLN A 171 -7.35 -16.83 -9.81
CA GLN A 171 -6.57 -17.65 -10.75
C GLN A 171 -5.24 -16.97 -11.09
N LEU A 172 -5.22 -15.65 -11.21
CA LEU A 172 -3.99 -14.88 -11.38
C LEU A 172 -3.01 -15.13 -10.23
N ALA A 173 -3.47 -14.94 -8.99
CA ALA A 173 -2.66 -15.13 -7.79
C ALA A 173 -2.10 -16.56 -7.71
N ARG A 174 -2.95 -17.57 -7.99
CA ARG A 174 -2.54 -18.98 -8.03
C ARG A 174 -1.53 -19.28 -9.13
N ARG A 175 -1.77 -18.78 -10.35
CA ARG A 175 -0.90 -19.02 -11.51
C ARG A 175 0.53 -18.50 -11.31
N HIS A 176 0.65 -17.38 -10.65
CA HIS A 176 1.96 -16.72 -10.43
C HIS A 176 2.53 -16.99 -9.04
N HIS A 177 1.78 -17.67 -8.16
CA HIS A 177 2.14 -17.91 -6.76
C HIS A 177 2.49 -16.62 -6.00
N VAL A 178 1.77 -15.53 -6.32
CA VAL A 178 2.03 -14.19 -5.77
C VAL A 178 0.75 -13.64 -5.13
N PRO A 179 0.77 -13.22 -3.86
CA PRO A 179 -0.31 -12.50 -3.24
C PRO A 179 -0.72 -11.27 -4.03
N VAL A 180 -2.04 -11.07 -4.20
CA VAL A 180 -2.60 -9.94 -4.91
C VAL A 180 -3.30 -9.01 -3.92
N VAL A 181 -2.96 -7.73 -3.94
CA VAL A 181 -3.60 -6.64 -3.23
C VAL A 181 -4.22 -5.70 -4.26
N VAL A 182 -5.43 -5.23 -4.01
CA VAL A 182 -6.13 -4.30 -4.91
C VAL A 182 -6.39 -2.98 -4.19
N GLY A 183 -6.13 -1.87 -4.85
CA GLY A 183 -6.39 -0.52 -4.32
C GLY A 183 -6.26 0.56 -5.40
N ILE A 184 -6.73 1.77 -5.12
CA ILE A 184 -7.35 2.23 -3.87
C ILE A 184 -8.87 2.08 -3.98
N VAL A 185 -9.47 1.37 -3.03
CA VAL A 185 -10.90 1.11 -3.00
C VAL A 185 -11.60 2.25 -2.26
N GLN A 186 -12.51 2.92 -2.96
CA GLN A 186 -13.23 4.10 -2.45
C GLN A 186 -14.74 3.87 -2.24
N ARG A 187 -15.24 2.68 -2.59
CA ARG A 187 -16.66 2.35 -2.53
C ARG A 187 -16.88 1.02 -1.84
N MET A 188 -17.88 0.93 -1.00
CA MET A 188 -18.28 -0.30 -0.32
C MET A 188 -18.62 -1.43 -1.32
N ASP A 189 -19.27 -1.10 -2.44
CA ASP A 189 -19.63 -2.09 -3.47
C ASP A 189 -18.39 -2.76 -4.11
N ASP A 190 -17.32 -1.99 -4.28
CA ASP A 190 -16.05 -2.54 -4.80
C ASP A 190 -15.38 -3.43 -3.75
N LEU A 191 -15.41 -3.02 -2.49
CA LEU A 191 -14.88 -3.81 -1.38
C LEU A 191 -15.63 -5.15 -1.23
N HIS A 192 -16.96 -5.13 -1.31
CA HIS A 192 -17.79 -6.35 -1.31
C HIS A 192 -17.50 -7.24 -2.53
N TRP A 193 -17.32 -6.66 -3.71
CA TRP A 193 -16.97 -7.43 -4.89
C TRP A 193 -15.60 -8.09 -4.75
N LEU A 194 -14.58 -7.36 -4.25
CA LEU A 194 -13.24 -7.89 -4.02
C LEU A 194 -13.20 -8.96 -2.92
N SER A 195 -14.03 -8.84 -1.88
CA SER A 195 -14.07 -9.85 -0.81
C SER A 195 -14.45 -11.25 -1.29
N ARG A 196 -15.16 -11.34 -2.42
CA ARG A 196 -15.52 -12.62 -3.07
C ARG A 196 -14.39 -13.19 -3.94
N GLN A 197 -13.32 -12.45 -4.20
CA GLN A 197 -12.23 -12.82 -5.12
C GLN A 197 -11.08 -13.58 -4.45
N ARG A 198 -11.18 -13.89 -3.15
CA ARG A 198 -10.13 -14.59 -2.36
C ARG A 198 -8.73 -13.96 -2.48
N LEU A 199 -8.67 -12.64 -2.50
CA LEU A 199 -7.43 -11.87 -2.54
C LEU A 199 -6.71 -11.87 -1.20
N TYR A 200 -5.42 -11.52 -1.23
CA TYR A 200 -4.64 -11.26 -0.03
C TYR A 200 -5.21 -10.08 0.75
N GLY A 201 -5.40 -8.93 0.07
CA GLY A 201 -5.91 -7.73 0.71
C GLY A 201 -6.47 -6.69 -0.25
N ALA A 202 -7.09 -5.67 0.32
CA ALA A 202 -7.52 -4.46 -0.36
C ALA A 202 -7.04 -3.23 0.41
N VAL A 203 -6.42 -2.27 -0.30
CA VAL A 203 -6.13 -0.93 0.23
C VAL A 203 -7.35 -0.06 0.01
N ALA A 204 -7.90 0.50 1.08
CA ALA A 204 -9.18 1.21 1.01
C ALA A 204 -9.17 2.55 1.75
N ASP A 205 -9.92 3.50 1.20
CA ASP A 205 -10.34 4.72 1.89
C ASP A 205 -11.35 4.34 2.97
N VAL A 206 -10.89 4.18 4.20
CA VAL A 206 -11.63 3.56 5.30
C VAL A 206 -12.91 4.34 5.65
N ASP A 207 -12.84 5.69 5.71
CA ASP A 207 -14.01 6.52 6.01
C ASP A 207 -15.13 6.38 4.94
N ARG A 208 -14.74 6.14 3.69
CA ARG A 208 -15.71 5.96 2.59
C ARG A 208 -16.28 4.56 2.52
N THR A 209 -15.52 3.56 2.95
CA THR A 209 -15.87 2.15 2.80
C THR A 209 -16.52 1.55 4.03
N ILE A 210 -15.92 1.73 5.22
CA ILE A 210 -16.43 1.11 6.45
C ILE A 210 -16.75 2.12 7.58
N GLY A 211 -16.31 3.39 7.44
CA GLY A 211 -16.45 4.40 8.50
C GLY A 211 -17.88 4.84 8.77
N ARG A 212 -18.81 4.70 7.81
CA ARG A 212 -20.20 5.09 7.96
C ARG A 212 -21.06 4.13 8.77
N SER A 213 -20.58 2.91 9.03
CA SER A 213 -21.34 1.91 9.80
C SER A 213 -21.22 2.05 11.33
N ALA A 214 -20.48 3.03 11.82
CA ALA A 214 -20.20 3.22 13.24
C ALA A 214 -20.61 4.62 13.76
N ARG A 215 -21.69 5.22 13.25
CA ARG A 215 -22.40 6.25 14.02
C ARG A 215 -23.48 5.54 14.81
N PRO A 216 -23.39 5.43 16.15
CA PRO A 216 -24.55 5.16 16.97
C PRO A 216 -25.50 6.37 16.79
N ASP A 217 -26.77 6.08 16.56
CA ASP A 217 -27.88 7.04 16.63
C ASP A 217 -27.96 7.67 18.02
#